data_f20b75f34ad2076f218d01d53d6646af
#
_entry.id   f20b75f34ad2076f218d01d53d6646af
#
_cell.length_a   1.000
_cell.length_b   1.000
_cell.length_c   1.000
_cell.angle_alpha   90.00
_cell.angle_beta   90.00
_cell.angle_gamma   90.00
#
_symmetry.space_group_name_H-M   'P 1'
#
loop_
_entity.id
_entity.type
_entity.pdbx_description
1 polymer ?
#
loop_
_entity_poly.entity_id
_entity_poly.type
_entity_poly.pdbx_seq_one_letter_code
_entity_poly.pdbx_strand_id
1 'polypeptide(L)'
;MKYVLLIYQGTTPLPGSERWKTQSEAEQKQIFADYAQLNQTPGMTPGLPLGLPDAARTVQVVDGKVHVKNGPYQAEGAGGYGVYECENMEAAIALAARIPAARLGGAIEIRPAEQYW
;
A
#
# COMPACT_ATOMS: atom_id res chain seq x y z
N MET A 1 -0.27 -15.15 -13.39
CA MET A 1 -1.15 -15.03 -12.22
C MET A 1 -1.15 -13.59 -11.71
N LYS A 2 -2.26 -13.16 -11.16
CA LYS A 2 -2.38 -11.83 -10.60
C LYS A 2 -2.28 -11.88 -9.08
N TYR A 3 -1.54 -10.95 -8.52
CA TYR A 3 -1.37 -10.80 -7.08
C TYR A 3 -1.76 -9.38 -6.67
N VAL A 4 -2.52 -9.27 -5.59
CA VAL A 4 -2.86 -7.97 -5.02
C VAL A 4 -1.82 -7.64 -3.96
N LEU A 5 -1.22 -6.47 -4.08
CA LEU A 5 -0.23 -5.98 -3.13
C LEU A 5 -0.90 -4.93 -2.26
N LEU A 6 -0.98 -5.19 -0.95
CA LEU A 6 -1.51 -4.25 0.02
C LEU A 6 -0.33 -3.59 0.74
N ILE A 7 -0.24 -2.28 0.66
CA ILE A 7 0.90 -1.54 1.19
C ILE A 7 0.51 -0.93 2.54
N TYR A 8 1.19 -1.38 3.60
CA TYR A 8 1.03 -0.83 4.93
C TYR A 8 2.23 0.04 5.22
N GLN A 9 1.99 1.33 5.43
CA GLN A 9 3.07 2.31 5.52
C GLN A 9 3.88 2.21 6.81
N GLY A 10 3.22 1.83 7.92
CA GLY A 10 3.92 1.77 9.21
C GLY A 10 4.57 3.11 9.54
N THR A 11 5.90 3.09 9.73
CA THR A 11 6.67 4.30 10.00
C THR A 11 7.32 4.91 8.76
N THR A 12 6.93 4.46 7.57
CA THR A 12 7.46 4.99 6.31
C THR A 12 7.15 6.49 6.21
N PRO A 13 8.14 7.32 5.85
CA PRO A 13 7.88 8.74 5.60
C PRO A 13 6.96 8.92 4.40
N LEU A 14 5.86 9.65 4.60
CA LEU A 14 4.91 9.96 3.54
C LEU A 14 4.96 11.44 3.20
N PRO A 15 4.86 11.83 1.92
CA PRO A 15 4.79 13.24 1.54
C PRO A 15 3.69 13.96 2.35
N GLY A 16 4.04 15.12 2.91
CA GLY A 16 3.14 15.89 3.76
C GLY A 16 3.16 15.52 5.24
N SER A 17 3.83 14.43 5.63
CA SER A 17 3.99 14.07 7.04
C SER A 17 5.21 14.74 7.66
N GLU A 18 5.25 14.79 9.01
CA GLU A 18 6.41 15.33 9.72
C GLU A 18 7.68 14.51 9.44
N ARG A 19 7.55 13.20 9.34
CA ARG A 19 8.69 12.33 9.03
C ARG A 19 9.28 12.62 7.65
N TRP A 20 8.44 12.97 6.69
CA TRP A 20 8.89 13.34 5.35
C TRP A 20 9.81 14.56 5.40
N LYS A 21 9.44 15.54 6.22
CA LYS A 21 10.21 16.77 6.35
C LYS A 21 11.61 16.54 6.95
N THR A 22 11.77 15.47 7.75
CA THR A 22 13.08 15.14 8.34
C THR A 22 13.97 14.35 7.40
N GLN A 23 13.44 13.88 6.26
CA GLN A 23 14.24 13.14 5.28
C GLN A 23 15.09 14.10 4.45
N SER A 24 16.27 13.65 4.05
CA SER A 24 17.13 14.42 3.14
C SER A 24 16.47 14.49 1.76
N GLU A 25 16.86 15.50 0.97
CA GLU A 25 16.40 15.62 -0.42
C GLU A 25 16.72 14.37 -1.23
N ALA A 26 17.91 13.79 -1.01
CA ALA A 26 18.33 12.58 -1.70
C ALA A 26 17.41 11.40 -1.37
N GLU A 27 17.02 11.23 -0.10
CA GLU A 27 16.11 10.16 0.32
C GLU A 27 14.71 10.37 -0.24
N GLN A 28 14.20 11.59 -0.24
CA GLN A 28 12.90 11.91 -0.82
C GLN A 28 12.88 11.59 -2.32
N LYS A 29 13.93 11.98 -3.03
CA LYS A 29 14.06 11.67 -4.46
C LYS A 29 14.14 10.17 -4.72
N GLN A 30 14.84 9.44 -3.85
CA GLN A 30 14.97 8.00 -3.99
C GLN A 30 13.61 7.30 -3.82
N ILE A 31 12.80 7.72 -2.87
CA ILE A 31 11.47 7.16 -2.66
C ILE A 31 10.60 7.40 -3.90
N PHE A 32 10.58 8.62 -4.44
CA PHE A 32 9.83 8.92 -5.66
C PHE A 32 10.33 8.10 -6.85
N ALA A 33 11.66 7.97 -6.99
CA ALA A 33 12.24 7.19 -8.08
C ALA A 33 11.87 5.71 -7.98
N ASP A 34 11.88 5.15 -6.78
CA ASP A 34 11.51 3.76 -6.53
C ASP A 34 10.06 3.50 -6.95
N TYR A 35 9.13 4.38 -6.57
CA TYR A 35 7.73 4.24 -6.96
C TYR A 35 7.54 4.41 -8.47
N ALA A 36 8.22 5.38 -9.08
CA ALA A 36 8.15 5.57 -10.52
C ALA A 36 8.61 4.31 -11.27
N GLN A 37 9.69 3.70 -10.81
CA GLN A 37 10.22 2.47 -11.40
C GLN A 37 9.26 1.30 -11.24
N LEU A 38 8.66 1.16 -10.05
CA LEU A 38 7.66 0.12 -9.79
C LEU A 38 6.45 0.27 -10.71
N ASN A 39 5.96 1.50 -10.85
CA ASN A 39 4.77 1.79 -11.66
C ASN A 39 5.00 1.54 -13.15
N GLN A 40 6.26 1.54 -13.59
CA GLN A 40 6.64 1.24 -14.98
C GLN A 40 7.02 -0.21 -15.20
N THR A 41 7.05 -1.03 -14.15
CA THR A 41 7.40 -2.45 -14.26
C THR A 41 6.32 -3.19 -15.04
N PRO A 42 6.69 -3.97 -16.09
CA PRO A 42 5.71 -4.74 -16.85
C PRO A 42 4.90 -5.66 -15.94
N GLY A 43 3.59 -5.68 -16.14
CA GLY A 43 2.67 -6.47 -15.32
C GLY A 43 2.14 -5.75 -14.09
N MET A 44 2.70 -4.58 -13.76
CA MET A 44 2.25 -3.81 -12.62
C MET A 44 1.13 -2.82 -13.00
N THR A 45 0.03 -2.90 -12.28
CA THR A 45 -1.06 -1.92 -12.37
C THR A 45 -1.13 -1.23 -11.01
N PRO A 46 -0.62 0.01 -10.90
CA PRO A 46 -0.65 0.71 -9.62
C PRO A 46 -2.07 1.13 -9.25
N GLY A 47 -2.38 1.09 -7.96
CA GLY A 47 -3.60 1.68 -7.44
C GLY A 47 -3.42 3.15 -7.16
N LEU A 48 -4.48 3.79 -6.73
CA LEU A 48 -4.43 5.18 -6.31
C LEU A 48 -3.80 5.28 -4.91
N PRO A 49 -3.02 6.33 -4.64
CA PRO A 49 -2.56 6.57 -3.27
C PRO A 49 -3.75 6.86 -2.36
N LEU A 50 -3.73 6.29 -1.16
CA LEU A 50 -4.80 6.49 -0.20
C LEU A 50 -4.45 7.65 0.73
N GLY A 51 -5.47 8.37 1.19
CA GLY A 51 -5.30 9.39 2.20
C GLY A 51 -4.85 8.79 3.53
N LEU A 52 -4.52 9.64 4.49
CA LEU A 52 -4.08 9.18 5.80
C LEU A 52 -5.22 8.46 6.53
N PRO A 53 -4.89 7.54 7.45
CA PRO A 53 -5.90 6.73 8.13
C PRO A 53 -6.99 7.52 8.86
N ASP A 54 -6.68 8.71 9.38
CA ASP A 54 -7.65 9.55 10.08
C ASP A 54 -8.74 10.10 9.15
N ALA A 55 -8.51 10.11 7.83
CA ALA A 55 -9.51 10.48 6.84
C ALA A 55 -10.46 9.31 6.50
N ALA A 56 -10.17 8.11 6.98
CA ALA A 56 -10.96 6.92 6.68
C ALA A 56 -12.31 6.92 7.42
N ARG A 57 -13.24 6.17 6.88
CA ARG A 57 -14.51 5.84 7.54
C ARG A 57 -14.74 4.36 7.38
N THR A 58 -15.09 3.71 8.47
CA THR A 58 -15.41 2.27 8.49
C THR A 58 -16.91 2.10 8.64
N VAL A 59 -17.49 1.29 7.77
CA VAL A 59 -18.94 1.05 7.77
C VAL A 59 -19.20 -0.42 8.08
N GLN A 60 -20.10 -0.65 9.03
CA GLN A 60 -20.62 -1.98 9.35
C GLN A 60 -22.12 -1.93 9.37
N VAL A 61 -22.77 -3.03 9.03
CA VAL A 61 -24.22 -3.17 9.13
C VAL A 61 -24.52 -4.24 10.17
N VAL A 62 -25.19 -3.86 11.25
CA VAL A 62 -25.55 -4.78 12.33
C VAL A 62 -27.05 -4.70 12.53
N ASP A 63 -27.72 -5.84 12.48
CA ASP A 63 -29.19 -5.94 12.61
C ASP A 63 -29.94 -4.98 11.67
N GLY A 64 -29.45 -4.85 10.43
CA GLY A 64 -30.03 -3.98 9.41
C GLY A 64 -29.72 -2.49 9.60
N LYS A 65 -28.90 -2.13 10.57
CA LYS A 65 -28.54 -0.74 10.86
C LYS A 65 -27.12 -0.45 10.41
N VAL A 66 -26.94 0.71 9.79
CA VAL A 66 -25.63 1.18 9.35
C VAL A 66 -24.89 1.84 10.53
N HIS A 67 -23.69 1.35 10.80
CA HIS A 67 -22.80 1.92 11.80
C HIS A 67 -21.59 2.49 11.10
N VAL A 68 -21.24 3.75 11.36
CA VAL A 68 -20.08 4.42 10.79
C VAL A 68 -19.11 4.78 11.90
N LYS A 69 -17.86 4.36 11.73
CA LYS A 69 -16.79 4.67 12.66
C LYS A 69 -15.76 5.56 11.93
N ASN A 70 -15.29 6.61 12.59
CA ASN A 70 -14.19 7.41 12.08
C ASN A 70 -12.89 6.62 12.20
N GLY A 71 -12.07 6.65 11.15
CA GLY A 71 -10.81 5.95 11.11
C GLY A 71 -10.87 4.60 10.41
N PRO A 72 -9.72 3.92 10.29
CA PRO A 72 -9.65 2.64 9.61
C PRO A 72 -10.20 1.51 10.48
N TYR A 73 -10.60 0.43 9.81
CA TYR A 73 -11.11 -0.77 10.50
C TYR A 73 -10.02 -1.42 11.34
N GLN A 74 -8.84 -1.57 10.77
CA GLN A 74 -7.66 -2.05 11.49
C GLN A 74 -6.75 -0.88 11.82
N ALA A 75 -6.11 -0.92 12.97
CA ALA A 75 -5.23 0.16 13.44
C ALA A 75 -4.17 0.54 12.41
N GLU A 76 -3.66 -0.45 11.68
CA GLU A 76 -2.75 -0.23 10.57
C GLU A 76 -3.49 -0.42 9.25
N GLY A 77 -4.25 0.58 8.83
CA GLY A 77 -4.91 0.55 7.53
C GLY A 77 -3.90 0.56 6.38
N ALA A 78 -4.28 -0.04 5.25
CA ALA A 78 -3.44 0.02 4.05
C ALA A 78 -3.33 1.46 3.57
N GLY A 79 -2.11 1.86 3.19
CA GLY A 79 -1.84 3.20 2.63
C GLY A 79 -1.83 3.21 1.12
N GLY A 80 -1.88 2.05 0.49
CA GLY A 80 -1.90 1.92 -0.97
C GLY A 80 -2.13 0.47 -1.38
N TYR A 81 -2.25 0.27 -2.66
CA TYR A 81 -2.42 -1.07 -3.23
C TYR A 81 -1.99 -1.08 -4.69
N GLY A 82 -1.77 -2.27 -5.21
CA GLY A 82 -1.50 -2.46 -6.62
C GLY A 82 -1.80 -3.89 -7.03
N VAL A 83 -1.82 -4.15 -8.31
CA VAL A 83 -1.98 -5.49 -8.86
C VAL A 83 -0.77 -5.81 -9.72
N TYR A 84 -0.15 -6.95 -9.47
CA TYR A 84 1.01 -7.39 -10.21
C TYR A 84 0.75 -8.74 -10.87
N GLU A 85 0.89 -8.77 -12.18
CA GLU A 85 0.78 -10.01 -12.95
C GLU A 85 2.17 -10.57 -13.18
N CYS A 86 2.42 -11.80 -12.70
CA CYS A 86 3.71 -12.46 -12.80
C CYS A 86 3.54 -13.97 -12.72
N GLU A 87 4.65 -14.71 -12.86
CA GLU A 87 4.61 -16.16 -12.96
C GLU A 87 4.19 -16.85 -11.66
N ASN A 88 4.67 -16.35 -10.51
CA ASN A 88 4.51 -17.04 -9.24
C ASN A 88 4.68 -16.09 -8.06
N MET A 89 4.45 -16.62 -6.87
CA MET A 89 4.55 -15.85 -5.62
C MET A 89 5.97 -15.33 -5.40
N GLU A 90 7.00 -16.09 -5.76
CA GLU A 90 8.39 -15.68 -5.59
C GLU A 90 8.70 -14.40 -6.37
N ALA A 91 8.16 -14.29 -7.60
CA ALA A 91 8.29 -13.07 -8.39
C ALA A 91 7.56 -11.89 -7.74
N ALA A 92 6.39 -12.14 -7.17
CA ALA A 92 5.64 -11.10 -6.46
C ALA A 92 6.39 -10.64 -5.20
N ILE A 93 7.00 -11.54 -4.46
CA ILE A 93 7.81 -11.23 -3.29
C ILE A 93 9.02 -10.38 -3.68
N ALA A 94 9.69 -10.74 -4.77
CA ALA A 94 10.84 -9.99 -5.25
C ALA A 94 10.47 -8.55 -5.62
N LEU A 95 9.33 -8.35 -6.25
CA LEU A 95 8.84 -7.00 -6.56
C LEU A 95 8.45 -6.26 -5.27
N ALA A 96 7.72 -6.92 -4.37
CA ALA A 96 7.25 -6.30 -3.12
C ALA A 96 8.41 -5.80 -2.27
N ALA A 97 9.55 -6.50 -2.27
CA ALA A 97 10.74 -6.10 -1.53
C ALA A 97 11.32 -4.77 -2.02
N ARG A 98 10.98 -4.35 -3.24
CA ARG A 98 11.44 -3.08 -3.82
C ARG A 98 10.52 -1.90 -3.49
N ILE A 99 9.34 -2.16 -2.92
CA ILE A 99 8.42 -1.11 -2.52
C ILE A 99 8.99 -0.43 -1.26
N PRO A 100 9.14 0.91 -1.25
CA PRO A 100 9.79 1.61 -0.14
C PRO A 100 9.25 1.26 1.25
N ALA A 101 7.94 1.07 1.41
CA ALA A 101 7.34 0.72 2.69
C ALA A 101 7.93 -0.57 3.28
N ALA A 102 8.32 -1.53 2.44
CA ALA A 102 8.85 -2.82 2.92
C ALA A 102 10.16 -2.65 3.69
N ARG A 103 10.98 -1.64 3.36
CA ARG A 103 12.28 -1.40 4.02
C ARG A 103 12.28 -0.21 4.96
N LEU A 104 11.22 0.59 4.97
CA LEU A 104 11.17 1.84 5.74
C LEU A 104 10.20 1.77 6.93
N GLY A 105 9.97 0.57 7.45
CA GLY A 105 9.18 0.38 8.65
C GLY A 105 7.73 -0.02 8.43
N GLY A 106 7.36 -0.31 7.19
CA GLY A 106 6.05 -0.84 6.84
C GLY A 106 6.11 -2.29 6.42
N ALA A 107 5.10 -2.72 5.67
CA ALA A 107 5.00 -4.10 5.18
C ALA A 107 4.16 -4.15 3.91
N ILE A 108 4.38 -5.18 3.12
CA ILE A 108 3.56 -5.46 1.94
C ILE A 108 2.91 -6.82 2.14
N GLU A 109 1.60 -6.84 2.15
CA GLU A 109 0.85 -8.10 2.19
C GLU A 109 0.50 -8.49 0.77
N ILE A 110 0.83 -9.71 0.37
CA ILE A 110 0.62 -10.21 -0.99
C ILE A 110 -0.47 -11.26 -0.94
N ARG A 111 -1.52 -11.08 -1.76
CA ARG A 111 -2.60 -12.05 -1.87
C ARG A 111 -2.81 -12.44 -3.31
N PRO A 112 -2.82 -13.75 -3.64
CA PRO A 112 -3.23 -14.18 -4.98
C PRO A 112 -4.67 -13.72 -5.25
N ALA A 113 -4.91 -13.23 -6.45
CA ALA A 113 -6.28 -12.90 -6.85
C ALA A 113 -7.06 -14.18 -7.11
N GLU A 114 -8.27 -14.24 -6.60
CA GLU A 114 -9.16 -15.38 -6.74
C GLU A 114 -10.46 -14.97 -7.41
N GLN A 115 -11.12 -15.93 -8.04
CA GLN A 115 -12.42 -15.69 -8.64
C GLN A 115 -13.48 -16.50 -7.87
N TYR A 116 -14.34 -15.78 -7.16
CA TYR A 116 -15.38 -16.41 -6.34
C TYR A 116 -16.75 -16.40 -7.03
N TRP A 117 -16.91 -15.54 -8.03
CA TRP A 117 -18.19 -15.41 -8.75
C TRP A 117 -17.97 -15.03 -10.21
#